data_1263f9faa198fd9f5e3ad98f22de92d6
#
_entry.id   1263f9faa198fd9f5e3ad98f22de92d6
#
_cell.length_a   1.000
_cell.length_b   1.000
_cell.length_c   1.000
_cell.angle_alpha   90.00
_cell.angle_beta   90.00
_cell.angle_gamma   90.00
#
_symmetry.space_group_name_H-M   'P 1'
#
loop_
_entity.id
_entity.type
_entity.pdbx_description
1 polymer ?
#
loop_
_entity_poly.entity_id
_entity_poly.type
_entity_poly.pdbx_seq_one_letter_code
_entity_poly.pdbx_strand_id
1 'polypeptide(L)'
;MEYDLIVIGGGPAGLAAAYEAHKEGIDKILIVERDKELGGILNQCIHNGFGLHTFKEELTGPEYAERFIDMVKNTNIEIKLDTMVLEIEEDKTVHAINIEDGYMILKAKSIILAMGCRERTRGAIAIPGDRPSGVLTAGAAQRYINMEGYMPGKEVLILGSGDIGLIMARRMSLEGANVKAVVELMPYSNGLNRNIVQCLNDYDIPLYLSHTVVDIVGKDRLEKVVIAKVDENRAPIKGTEIEFNVDTLLLSVGLIPENELSSKTGIDGDRRTNGLIVSESMETSIEGVFACGNVLHVHDLVDFVSEEASRAGKYAAEYIKGELKRGKSLKVINGKNINYTVPQKISVDSMKDNLTMFMRVNNIYHDKKIVVRSGKDIVAEFKRKHLAPSEMEKIILKKSLLVNIQEDLVVSLEEA
;
A
#
# COMPACT_ATOMS: atom_id res chain seq x y z
N MET A 1 25.87 -3.23 16.75
CA MET A 1 25.90 -4.41 15.87
C MET A 1 25.99 -3.91 14.44
N GLU A 2 26.66 -4.66 13.56
CA GLU A 2 26.88 -4.25 12.16
C GLU A 2 26.31 -5.30 11.22
N TYR A 3 25.51 -4.85 10.23
CA TYR A 3 24.87 -5.66 9.20
C TYR A 3 25.24 -5.15 7.81
N ASP A 4 25.17 -6.03 6.82
CA ASP A 4 25.24 -5.60 5.43
C ASP A 4 23.93 -4.95 4.99
N LEU A 5 22.81 -5.54 5.41
CA LEU A 5 21.47 -5.07 5.08
C LEU A 5 20.56 -5.11 6.32
N ILE A 6 19.86 -4.02 6.60
CA ILE A 6 18.74 -4.00 7.53
C ILE A 6 17.45 -3.75 6.75
N VAL A 7 16.46 -4.64 6.91
CA VAL A 7 15.11 -4.51 6.34
C VAL A 7 14.15 -4.13 7.45
N ILE A 8 13.47 -3.00 7.31
CA ILE A 8 12.53 -2.48 8.32
C ILE A 8 11.11 -2.83 7.90
N GLY A 9 10.51 -3.77 8.61
CA GLY A 9 9.21 -4.37 8.37
C GLY A 9 9.30 -5.80 7.88
N GLY A 10 8.64 -6.72 8.58
CA GLY A 10 8.58 -8.17 8.31
C GLY A 10 7.30 -8.60 7.57
N GLY A 11 6.62 -7.66 6.89
CA GLY A 11 5.50 -7.96 6.00
C GLY A 11 5.94 -8.52 4.65
N PRO A 12 5.02 -8.71 3.68
CA PRO A 12 5.32 -9.35 2.39
C PRO A 12 6.44 -8.63 1.62
N ALA A 13 6.50 -7.30 1.68
CA ALA A 13 7.57 -6.54 1.04
C ALA A 13 8.94 -6.83 1.67
N GLY A 14 9.04 -6.74 3.00
CA GLY A 14 10.32 -6.96 3.69
C GLY A 14 10.84 -8.37 3.54
N LEU A 15 9.95 -9.37 3.65
CA LEU A 15 10.30 -10.79 3.45
C LEU A 15 10.83 -11.06 2.03
N ALA A 16 10.13 -10.57 1.01
CA ALA A 16 10.54 -10.75 -0.38
C ALA A 16 11.88 -10.03 -0.68
N ALA A 17 12.07 -8.81 -0.17
CA ALA A 17 13.30 -8.05 -0.34
C ALA A 17 14.50 -8.70 0.35
N ALA A 18 14.34 -9.14 1.60
CA ALA A 18 15.40 -9.80 2.36
C ALA A 18 15.81 -11.14 1.71
N TYR A 19 14.82 -11.94 1.31
CA TYR A 19 15.07 -13.21 0.64
C TYR A 19 15.81 -13.03 -0.69
N GLU A 20 15.41 -12.04 -1.51
CA GLU A 20 16.08 -11.77 -2.77
C GLU A 20 17.52 -11.28 -2.56
N ALA A 21 17.75 -10.38 -1.59
CA ALA A 21 19.11 -9.94 -1.25
C ALA A 21 20.00 -11.10 -0.78
N HIS A 22 19.45 -12.06 -0.03
CA HIS A 22 20.15 -13.28 0.36
C HIS A 22 20.50 -14.15 -0.87
N LYS A 23 19.57 -14.36 -1.80
CA LYS A 23 19.82 -15.07 -3.07
C LYS A 23 20.92 -14.41 -3.89
N GLU A 24 21.01 -13.09 -3.83
CA GLU A 24 22.09 -12.31 -4.45
C GLU A 24 23.41 -12.38 -3.67
N GLY A 25 23.50 -13.20 -2.61
CA GLY A 25 24.72 -13.50 -1.87
C GLY A 25 25.09 -12.48 -0.79
N ILE A 26 24.11 -11.84 -0.18
CA ILE A 26 24.30 -11.04 1.04
C ILE A 26 24.02 -11.94 2.25
N ASP A 27 24.98 -12.03 3.17
CA ASP A 27 24.91 -12.95 4.32
C ASP A 27 24.41 -12.30 5.60
N LYS A 28 24.86 -11.09 5.92
CA LYS A 28 24.50 -10.40 7.16
C LYS A 28 23.26 -9.54 6.97
N ILE A 29 22.09 -10.17 6.93
CA ILE A 29 20.80 -9.51 6.79
C ILE A 29 20.04 -9.58 8.10
N LEU A 30 19.44 -8.45 8.53
CA LEU A 30 18.53 -8.35 9.64
C LEU A 30 17.16 -7.86 9.16
N ILE A 31 16.10 -8.58 9.53
CA ILE A 31 14.71 -8.09 9.45
C ILE A 31 14.31 -7.59 10.84
N VAL A 32 13.83 -6.34 10.93
CA VAL A 32 13.29 -5.75 12.16
C VAL A 32 11.77 -5.61 12.00
N GLU A 33 11.01 -6.31 12.85
CA GLU A 33 9.54 -6.30 12.84
C GLU A 33 9.00 -5.86 14.20
N ARG A 34 8.07 -4.91 14.19
CA ARG A 34 7.45 -4.38 15.42
C ARG A 34 6.38 -5.28 16.05
N ASP A 35 5.76 -6.15 15.24
CA ASP A 35 4.78 -7.10 15.73
C ASP A 35 5.47 -8.37 16.30
N LYS A 36 4.73 -9.17 17.03
CA LYS A 36 5.16 -10.45 17.62
C LYS A 36 5.40 -11.57 16.58
N GLU A 37 5.03 -11.32 15.32
CA GLU A 37 5.13 -12.30 14.23
C GLU A 37 5.38 -11.63 12.87
N LEU A 38 5.99 -12.38 11.96
CA LEU A 38 6.16 -11.98 10.56
C LEU A 38 4.85 -12.12 9.78
N GLY A 39 4.79 -11.52 8.57
CA GLY A 39 3.64 -11.59 7.66
C GLY A 39 2.87 -10.28 7.55
N GLY A 40 2.96 -9.43 8.58
CA GLY A 40 2.33 -8.10 8.60
C GLY A 40 0.82 -8.16 8.38
N ILE A 41 0.28 -7.27 7.55
CA ILE A 41 -1.16 -7.14 7.32
C ILE A 41 -1.80 -8.41 6.72
N LEU A 42 -1.02 -9.29 6.07
CA LEU A 42 -1.55 -10.51 5.47
C LEU A 42 -2.12 -11.48 6.50
N ASN A 43 -1.59 -11.50 7.74
CA ASN A 43 -2.04 -12.40 8.79
C ASN A 43 -3.54 -12.23 9.13
N GLN A 44 -4.07 -11.02 8.95
CA GLN A 44 -5.50 -10.77 9.17
C GLN A 44 -6.37 -10.93 7.89
N CYS A 45 -5.77 -11.11 6.71
CA CYS A 45 -6.45 -11.23 5.42
C CYS A 45 -6.82 -12.68 5.11
N ILE A 46 -7.78 -13.27 5.84
CA ILE A 46 -8.14 -14.69 5.74
C ILE A 46 -8.98 -15.05 4.49
N HIS A 47 -9.31 -14.07 3.64
CA HIS A 47 -9.98 -14.31 2.36
C HIS A 47 -8.99 -14.75 1.29
N ASN A 48 -9.49 -15.39 0.23
CA ASN A 48 -8.71 -15.83 -0.92
C ASN A 48 -8.43 -14.68 -1.91
N GLY A 49 -7.51 -14.94 -2.85
CA GLY A 49 -7.19 -14.05 -3.97
C GLY A 49 -5.73 -13.58 -4.01
N PHE A 50 -4.88 -14.16 -3.16
CA PHE A 50 -3.44 -13.90 -3.13
C PHE A 50 -2.65 -14.98 -3.87
N GLY A 51 -1.49 -14.65 -4.42
CA GLY A 51 -0.52 -15.62 -4.94
C GLY A 51 -0.70 -16.06 -6.40
N LEU A 52 -1.73 -15.62 -7.08
CA LEU A 52 -2.02 -16.04 -8.46
C LEU A 52 -0.88 -15.70 -9.44
N HIS A 53 -0.19 -14.59 -9.24
CA HIS A 53 0.93 -14.18 -10.09
C HIS A 53 2.26 -14.77 -9.61
N THR A 54 2.51 -14.84 -8.33
CA THR A 54 3.76 -15.28 -7.73
C THR A 54 3.87 -16.80 -7.65
N PHE A 55 2.86 -17.44 -7.06
CA PHE A 55 2.87 -18.88 -6.78
C PHE A 55 2.05 -19.71 -7.77
N LYS A 56 1.24 -19.09 -8.62
CA LYS A 56 0.28 -19.74 -9.54
C LYS A 56 -0.78 -20.57 -8.80
N GLU A 57 -1.04 -20.19 -7.55
CA GLU A 57 -2.02 -20.78 -6.64
C GLU A 57 -2.89 -19.67 -6.06
N GLU A 58 -4.14 -19.97 -5.75
CA GLU A 58 -5.02 -19.07 -5.04
C GLU A 58 -4.90 -19.33 -3.54
N LEU A 59 -4.31 -18.41 -2.81
CA LEU A 59 -4.00 -18.50 -1.40
C LEU A 59 -4.81 -17.48 -0.60
N THR A 60 -4.94 -17.73 0.71
CA THR A 60 -5.30 -16.71 1.70
C THR A 60 -4.09 -15.84 2.03
N GLY A 61 -4.30 -14.70 2.70
CA GLY A 61 -3.20 -13.84 3.14
C GLY A 61 -2.17 -14.54 4.02
N PRO A 62 -2.60 -15.26 5.10
CA PRO A 62 -1.68 -16.03 5.93
C PRO A 62 -0.90 -17.11 5.16
N GLU A 63 -1.53 -17.85 4.26
CA GLU A 63 -0.85 -18.86 3.43
C GLU A 63 0.21 -18.21 2.52
N TYR A 64 -0.10 -17.04 1.94
CA TYR A 64 0.87 -16.30 1.15
C TYR A 64 2.06 -15.84 2.00
N ALA A 65 1.79 -15.29 3.18
CA ALA A 65 2.83 -14.85 4.11
C ALA A 65 3.72 -16.03 4.53
N GLU A 66 3.14 -17.17 4.89
CA GLU A 66 3.87 -18.36 5.34
C GLU A 66 4.85 -18.88 4.27
N ARG A 67 4.47 -18.81 2.98
CA ARG A 67 5.40 -19.17 1.88
C ARG A 67 6.71 -18.36 1.94
N PHE A 68 6.61 -17.04 2.11
CA PHE A 68 7.80 -16.19 2.23
C PHE A 68 8.52 -16.34 3.57
N ILE A 69 7.77 -16.53 4.65
CA ILE A 69 8.32 -16.81 6.00
C ILE A 69 9.18 -18.08 5.96
N ASP A 70 8.68 -19.14 5.34
CA ASP A 70 9.41 -20.42 5.19
C ASP A 70 10.67 -20.23 4.34
N MET A 71 10.58 -19.45 3.24
CA MET A 71 11.77 -19.13 2.43
C MET A 71 12.84 -18.42 3.28
N VAL A 72 12.46 -17.46 4.10
CA VAL A 72 13.38 -16.69 4.97
C VAL A 72 13.91 -17.58 6.11
N LYS A 73 13.08 -18.35 6.77
CA LYS A 73 13.47 -19.27 7.87
C LYS A 73 14.51 -20.33 7.43
N ASN A 74 14.52 -20.69 6.16
CA ASN A 74 15.48 -21.62 5.58
C ASN A 74 16.83 -20.96 5.18
N THR A 75 17.07 -19.73 5.61
CA THR A 75 18.31 -18.96 5.40
C THR A 75 18.97 -18.61 6.73
N ASN A 76 20.09 -17.89 6.67
CA ASN A 76 20.77 -17.30 7.85
C ASN A 76 20.33 -15.86 8.14
N ILE A 77 19.23 -15.38 7.57
CA ILE A 77 18.67 -14.05 7.84
C ILE A 77 18.27 -13.96 9.31
N GLU A 78 18.80 -12.97 10.03
CA GLU A 78 18.42 -12.70 11.40
C GLU A 78 17.07 -11.97 11.46
N ILE A 79 16.23 -12.33 12.43
CA ILE A 79 14.91 -11.72 12.63
C ILE A 79 14.81 -11.21 14.05
N LYS A 80 14.43 -9.96 14.22
CA LYS A 80 14.07 -9.36 15.52
C LYS A 80 12.60 -8.95 15.49
N LEU A 81 11.78 -9.72 16.20
CA LEU A 81 10.36 -9.44 16.45
C LEU A 81 10.20 -8.51 17.65
N ASP A 82 8.97 -8.01 17.88
CA ASP A 82 8.65 -7.09 18.98
C ASP A 82 9.63 -5.90 19.06
N THR A 83 10.22 -5.52 17.91
CA THR A 83 11.30 -4.54 17.84
C THR A 83 10.87 -3.31 17.06
N MET A 84 10.74 -2.20 17.77
CA MET A 84 10.35 -0.91 17.19
C MET A 84 11.56 -0.10 16.77
N VAL A 85 11.62 0.28 15.48
CA VAL A 85 12.58 1.26 15.00
C VAL A 85 12.08 2.67 15.36
N LEU A 86 12.93 3.45 16.01
CA LEU A 86 12.61 4.78 16.51
C LEU A 86 13.11 5.89 15.58
N GLU A 87 14.30 5.68 14.99
CA GLU A 87 14.99 6.65 14.15
C GLU A 87 15.96 5.96 13.19
N ILE A 88 16.18 6.61 12.06
CA ILE A 88 17.17 6.25 11.05
C ILE A 88 18.00 7.50 10.75
N GLU A 89 19.30 7.43 10.89
CA GLU A 89 20.22 8.53 10.56
C GLU A 89 20.64 8.44 9.08
N GLU A 90 21.11 9.54 8.51
CA GLU A 90 21.57 9.60 7.10
C GLU A 90 22.75 8.66 6.83
N ASP A 91 23.58 8.37 7.84
CA ASP A 91 24.71 7.42 7.74
C ASP A 91 24.27 5.95 7.83
N LYS A 92 22.96 5.69 7.83
CA LYS A 92 22.33 4.36 7.95
C LYS A 92 22.50 3.71 9.33
N THR A 93 22.66 4.53 10.37
CA THR A 93 22.51 4.08 11.76
C THR A 93 21.00 3.98 12.08
N VAL A 94 20.60 2.83 12.61
CA VAL A 94 19.21 2.54 13.00
C VAL A 94 19.11 2.42 14.51
N HIS A 95 18.22 3.22 15.09
CA HIS A 95 17.91 3.17 16.51
C HIS A 95 16.64 2.35 16.73
N ALA A 96 16.73 1.29 17.50
CA ALA A 96 15.62 0.39 17.76
C ALA A 96 15.50 0.05 19.24
N ILE A 97 14.32 -0.42 19.65
CA ILE A 97 14.04 -0.85 21.02
C ILE A 97 13.16 -2.09 21.02
N ASN A 98 13.47 -3.02 21.91
CA ASN A 98 12.59 -4.12 22.29
C ASN A 98 12.69 -4.41 23.80
N ILE A 99 11.91 -5.37 24.28
CA ILE A 99 11.89 -5.73 25.72
C ILE A 99 13.15 -6.53 26.12
N GLU A 100 13.68 -7.36 25.24
CA GLU A 100 14.78 -8.27 25.55
C GLU A 100 16.14 -7.57 25.52
N ASP A 101 16.43 -6.83 24.43
CA ASP A 101 17.72 -6.18 24.18
C ASP A 101 17.76 -4.73 24.69
N GLY A 102 16.61 -4.15 25.07
CA GLY A 102 16.49 -2.74 25.39
C GLY A 102 16.72 -1.83 24.17
N TYR A 103 17.37 -0.69 24.40
CA TYR A 103 17.72 0.24 23.33
C TYR A 103 18.97 -0.23 22.57
N MET A 104 18.86 -0.29 21.25
CA MET A 104 19.90 -0.78 20.35
C MET A 104 20.31 0.28 19.34
N ILE A 105 21.61 0.33 19.03
CA ILE A 105 22.17 1.07 17.90
C ILE A 105 22.72 0.04 16.91
N LEU A 106 22.11 0.01 15.73
CA LEU A 106 22.41 -0.94 14.66
C LEU A 106 23.00 -0.15 13.48
N LYS A 107 24.06 -0.65 12.85
CA LYS A 107 24.67 -0.05 11.68
C LYS A 107 24.49 -0.94 10.47
N ALA A 108 24.16 -0.35 9.34
CA ALA A 108 24.00 -1.07 8.08
C ALA A 108 24.79 -0.43 6.93
N LYS A 109 25.24 -1.25 5.99
CA LYS A 109 25.73 -0.73 4.71
C LYS A 109 24.57 -0.23 3.85
N SER A 110 23.43 -0.92 3.92
CA SER A 110 22.20 -0.58 3.19
C SER A 110 20.96 -0.82 4.06
N ILE A 111 19.88 -0.06 3.78
CA ILE A 111 18.59 -0.19 4.45
C ILE A 111 17.50 -0.37 3.39
N ILE A 112 16.53 -1.26 3.66
CA ILE A 112 15.28 -1.34 2.89
C ILE A 112 14.12 -0.96 3.79
N LEU A 113 13.35 0.06 3.38
CA LEU A 113 12.15 0.53 4.04
C LEU A 113 10.94 -0.24 3.49
N ALA A 114 10.33 -1.08 4.33
CA ALA A 114 9.20 -1.94 3.99
C ALA A 114 8.06 -1.85 5.02
N MET A 115 7.88 -0.66 5.64
CA MET A 115 6.96 -0.43 6.76
C MET A 115 5.49 -0.44 6.35
N GLY A 116 5.18 -0.54 5.05
CA GLY A 116 3.81 -0.61 4.57
C GLY A 116 3.05 0.71 4.67
N CYS A 117 1.77 0.63 5.04
CA CYS A 117 0.86 1.77 5.15
C CYS A 117 -0.03 1.65 6.37
N ARG A 118 -0.72 2.74 6.72
CA ARG A 118 -1.75 2.80 7.77
C ARG A 118 -3.06 3.30 7.21
N GLU A 119 -4.16 2.97 7.85
CA GLU A 119 -5.48 3.45 7.47
C GLU A 119 -5.71 4.90 7.88
N ARG A 120 -6.46 5.63 7.08
CA ARG A 120 -6.95 6.95 7.45
C ARG A 120 -7.96 6.83 8.59
N THR A 121 -7.72 7.56 9.66
CA THR A 121 -8.59 7.60 10.83
C THR A 121 -9.72 8.63 10.65
N ARG A 122 -10.70 8.61 11.56
CA ARG A 122 -11.73 9.62 11.68
C ARG A 122 -11.16 11.04 11.68
N GLY A 123 -10.09 11.27 12.43
CA GLY A 123 -9.42 12.57 12.51
C GLY A 123 -8.84 13.05 11.19
N ALA A 124 -8.31 12.14 10.38
CA ALA A 124 -7.73 12.47 9.07
C ALA A 124 -8.77 12.95 8.03
N ILE A 125 -10.04 12.54 8.19
CA ILE A 125 -11.15 12.96 7.31
C ILE A 125 -12.14 13.90 8.02
N ALA A 126 -11.82 14.34 9.25
CA ALA A 126 -12.53 15.34 10.03
C ALA A 126 -14.04 15.10 10.16
N ILE A 127 -14.49 13.85 10.37
CA ILE A 127 -15.91 13.55 10.60
C ILE A 127 -16.38 14.25 11.89
N PRO A 128 -17.43 15.07 11.83
CA PRO A 128 -17.97 15.80 13.00
C PRO A 128 -18.70 14.88 13.98
N GLY A 129 -19.20 15.46 15.08
CA GLY A 129 -20.00 14.81 16.11
C GLY A 129 -19.20 14.31 17.30
N ASP A 130 -19.85 13.52 18.15
CA ASP A 130 -19.32 12.97 19.39
C ASP A 130 -18.15 12.01 19.16
N ARG A 131 -17.41 11.66 20.22
CA ARG A 131 -16.23 10.74 20.16
C ARG A 131 -16.43 9.50 21.05
N PRO A 132 -17.50 8.71 20.81
CA PRO A 132 -17.71 7.47 21.52
C PRO A 132 -16.75 6.37 21.08
N SER A 133 -16.69 5.26 21.81
CA SER A 133 -16.16 3.99 21.32
C SER A 133 -17.04 3.43 20.17
N GLY A 134 -16.51 2.48 19.38
CA GLY A 134 -17.25 1.86 18.26
C GLY A 134 -16.98 2.50 16.90
N VAL A 135 -16.16 3.55 16.81
CA VAL A 135 -15.66 4.08 15.54
C VAL A 135 -14.25 3.52 15.31
N LEU A 136 -14.11 2.62 14.34
CA LEU A 136 -12.89 1.87 14.06
C LEU A 136 -12.52 2.00 12.58
N THR A 137 -11.25 1.83 12.25
CA THR A 137 -10.87 1.56 10.86
C THR A 137 -11.24 0.13 10.49
N ALA A 138 -11.48 -0.13 9.21
CA ALA A 138 -11.91 -1.44 8.74
C ALA A 138 -10.84 -2.53 8.98
N GLY A 139 -9.56 -2.18 8.82
CA GLY A 139 -8.45 -3.10 9.10
C GLY A 139 -8.27 -3.38 10.60
N ALA A 140 -8.51 -2.40 11.49
CA ALA A 140 -8.51 -2.66 12.92
C ALA A 140 -9.63 -3.64 13.32
N ALA A 141 -10.85 -3.47 12.75
CA ALA A 141 -11.94 -4.41 12.96
C ALA A 141 -11.61 -5.80 12.37
N GLN A 142 -10.94 -5.85 11.22
CA GLN A 142 -10.47 -7.10 10.62
C GLN A 142 -9.50 -7.86 11.55
N ARG A 143 -8.54 -7.14 12.16
CA ARG A 143 -7.63 -7.74 13.14
C ARG A 143 -8.38 -8.29 14.34
N TYR A 144 -9.30 -7.52 14.93
CA TYR A 144 -10.10 -7.95 16.07
C TYR A 144 -10.86 -9.26 15.79
N ILE A 145 -11.52 -9.35 14.64
CA ILE A 145 -12.31 -10.54 14.29
C ILE A 145 -11.40 -11.72 13.92
N ASN A 146 -10.44 -11.50 13.03
CA ASN A 146 -9.72 -12.59 12.37
C ASN A 146 -8.53 -13.11 13.18
N MET A 147 -7.93 -12.29 14.04
CA MET A 147 -6.75 -12.65 14.82
C MET A 147 -7.02 -12.74 16.33
N GLU A 148 -7.83 -11.82 16.86
CA GLU A 148 -8.05 -11.73 18.31
C GLU A 148 -9.37 -12.40 18.75
N GLY A 149 -10.27 -12.77 17.82
CA GLY A 149 -11.55 -13.41 18.11
C GLY A 149 -12.59 -12.52 18.79
N TYR A 150 -12.48 -11.18 18.66
CA TYR A 150 -13.39 -10.22 19.24
C TYR A 150 -14.32 -9.60 18.19
N MET A 151 -15.61 -9.55 18.49
CA MET A 151 -16.61 -8.90 17.67
C MET A 151 -16.64 -7.39 17.97
N PRO A 152 -16.34 -6.49 17.02
CA PRO A 152 -16.33 -5.04 17.26
C PRO A 152 -17.69 -4.45 17.60
N GLY A 153 -18.76 -5.03 17.06
CA GLY A 153 -20.15 -4.64 17.32
C GLY A 153 -21.16 -5.46 16.53
N LYS A 154 -22.44 -5.16 16.70
CA LYS A 154 -23.56 -5.93 16.15
C LYS A 154 -24.34 -5.19 15.07
N GLU A 155 -24.54 -3.90 15.24
CA GLU A 155 -25.25 -3.02 14.30
C GLU A 155 -24.23 -2.11 13.63
N VAL A 156 -23.91 -2.36 12.37
CA VAL A 156 -22.71 -1.82 11.71
C VAL A 156 -23.07 -0.95 10.52
N LEU A 157 -22.43 0.21 10.42
CA LEU A 157 -22.35 1.02 9.21
C LEU A 157 -20.89 1.05 8.73
N ILE A 158 -20.68 1.04 7.41
CA ILE A 158 -19.33 1.10 6.83
C ILE A 158 -19.22 2.34 5.95
N LEU A 159 -18.23 3.19 6.18
CA LEU A 159 -17.89 4.33 5.33
C LEU A 159 -16.70 3.98 4.43
N GLY A 160 -16.93 4.03 3.14
CA GLY A 160 -16.00 3.67 2.07
C GLY A 160 -16.25 2.28 1.47
N SER A 161 -16.33 2.23 0.14
CA SER A 161 -16.59 1.03 -0.65
C SER A 161 -15.35 0.46 -1.35
N GLY A 162 -14.16 0.74 -0.81
CA GLY A 162 -12.94 0.04 -1.20
C GLY A 162 -12.98 -1.43 -0.79
N ASP A 163 -12.09 -2.26 -1.34
CA ASP A 163 -12.12 -3.72 -1.14
C ASP A 163 -12.14 -4.13 0.34
N ILE A 164 -11.37 -3.47 1.20
CA ILE A 164 -11.38 -3.77 2.66
C ILE A 164 -12.78 -3.52 3.25
N GLY A 165 -13.45 -2.42 2.89
CA GLY A 165 -14.80 -2.11 3.35
C GLY A 165 -15.82 -3.16 2.91
N LEU A 166 -15.76 -3.59 1.65
CA LEU A 166 -16.64 -4.62 1.09
C LEU A 166 -16.38 -5.98 1.75
N ILE A 167 -15.12 -6.38 1.87
CA ILE A 167 -14.72 -7.64 2.52
C ILE A 167 -15.19 -7.65 3.99
N MET A 168 -15.06 -6.51 4.69
CA MET A 168 -15.53 -6.42 6.07
C MET A 168 -17.05 -6.40 6.19
N ALA A 169 -17.78 -5.85 5.22
CA ALA A 169 -19.24 -5.97 5.18
C ALA A 169 -19.67 -7.45 5.19
N ARG A 170 -19.10 -8.26 4.29
CA ARG A 170 -19.32 -9.70 4.25
C ARG A 170 -18.84 -10.39 5.53
N ARG A 171 -17.63 -10.08 6.01
CA ARG A 171 -17.05 -10.73 7.18
C ARG A 171 -17.88 -10.50 8.44
N MET A 172 -18.30 -9.25 8.69
CA MET A 172 -19.16 -8.91 9.82
C MET A 172 -20.51 -9.65 9.76
N SER A 173 -21.12 -9.73 8.56
CA SER A 173 -22.36 -10.47 8.35
C SER A 173 -22.23 -11.96 8.63
N LEU A 174 -21.13 -12.58 8.20
CA LEU A 174 -20.83 -14.00 8.45
C LEU A 174 -20.67 -14.30 9.96
N GLU A 175 -20.18 -13.34 10.74
CA GLU A 175 -20.05 -13.45 12.19
C GLU A 175 -21.34 -13.03 12.94
N GLY A 176 -22.43 -12.78 12.22
CA GLY A 176 -23.74 -12.50 12.78
C GLY A 176 -24.03 -11.04 13.12
N ALA A 177 -23.20 -10.10 12.65
CA ALA A 177 -23.54 -8.68 12.72
C ALA A 177 -24.57 -8.30 11.64
N ASN A 178 -25.36 -7.27 11.92
CA ASN A 178 -26.28 -6.65 10.99
C ASN A 178 -25.61 -5.44 10.34
N VAL A 179 -25.11 -5.61 9.13
CA VAL A 179 -24.52 -4.51 8.36
C VAL A 179 -25.63 -3.72 7.68
N LYS A 180 -25.94 -2.53 8.20
CA LYS A 180 -27.05 -1.68 7.72
C LYS A 180 -26.83 -1.13 6.32
N ALA A 181 -25.60 -0.72 6.02
CA ALA A 181 -25.23 -0.18 4.72
C ALA A 181 -23.72 0.00 4.57
N VAL A 182 -23.29 0.13 3.32
CA VAL A 182 -22.02 0.72 2.93
C VAL A 182 -22.28 2.10 2.31
N VAL A 183 -21.51 3.10 2.72
CA VAL A 183 -21.64 4.51 2.30
C VAL A 183 -20.39 4.91 1.52
N GLU A 184 -20.56 5.47 0.33
CA GLU A 184 -19.45 5.86 -0.55
C GLU A 184 -19.61 7.32 -0.99
N LEU A 185 -18.53 8.08 -0.81
CA LEU A 185 -18.45 9.49 -1.18
C LEU A 185 -18.56 9.70 -2.70
N MET A 186 -17.98 8.79 -3.48
CA MET A 186 -17.95 8.87 -4.94
C MET A 186 -19.27 8.39 -5.56
N PRO A 187 -19.60 8.80 -6.80
CA PRO A 187 -20.77 8.29 -7.52
C PRO A 187 -20.59 6.85 -8.04
N TYR A 188 -19.51 6.20 -7.67
CA TYR A 188 -19.18 4.81 -8.02
C TYR A 188 -18.42 4.15 -6.87
N SER A 189 -18.47 2.81 -6.79
CA SER A 189 -17.69 2.04 -5.83
C SER A 189 -16.21 2.03 -6.21
N ASN A 190 -15.34 2.10 -5.21
CA ASN A 190 -13.89 2.00 -5.38
C ASN A 190 -13.35 0.56 -5.25
N GLY A 191 -14.21 -0.42 -4.95
CA GLY A 191 -13.84 -1.83 -4.88
C GLY A 191 -14.03 -2.57 -6.21
N LEU A 192 -13.44 -3.73 -6.31
CA LEU A 192 -13.58 -4.61 -7.46
C LEU A 192 -15.03 -5.09 -7.64
N ASN A 193 -15.52 -5.19 -8.87
CA ASN A 193 -16.90 -5.63 -9.17
C ASN A 193 -17.24 -6.98 -8.53
N ARG A 194 -16.31 -7.92 -8.49
CA ARG A 194 -16.53 -9.22 -7.82
C ARG A 194 -16.84 -9.05 -6.34
N ASN A 195 -16.17 -8.10 -5.66
CA ASN A 195 -16.39 -7.84 -4.24
C ASN A 195 -17.73 -7.13 -4.00
N ILE A 196 -18.19 -6.27 -4.92
CA ILE A 196 -19.54 -5.69 -4.83
C ILE A 196 -20.59 -6.82 -4.86
N VAL A 197 -20.48 -7.75 -5.78
CA VAL A 197 -21.41 -8.88 -5.87
C VAL A 197 -21.34 -9.77 -4.64
N GLN A 198 -20.15 -10.30 -4.33
CA GLN A 198 -19.94 -11.30 -3.28
C GLN A 198 -20.06 -10.76 -1.85
N CYS A 199 -19.88 -9.45 -1.65
CA CYS A 199 -19.85 -8.86 -0.32
C CYS A 199 -21.08 -8.01 0.00
N LEU A 200 -21.78 -7.47 -1.00
CA LEU A 200 -22.97 -6.67 -0.80
C LEU A 200 -24.23 -7.34 -1.38
N ASN A 201 -24.24 -7.68 -2.68
CA ASN A 201 -25.45 -8.18 -3.32
C ASN A 201 -25.89 -9.54 -2.75
N ASP A 202 -24.93 -10.46 -2.49
CA ASP A 202 -25.22 -11.77 -1.90
C ASP A 202 -25.73 -11.71 -0.45
N TYR A 203 -25.59 -10.54 0.20
CA TYR A 203 -26.02 -10.30 1.59
C TYR A 203 -27.10 -9.23 1.71
N ASP A 204 -27.67 -8.75 0.60
CA ASP A 204 -28.69 -7.70 0.55
C ASP A 204 -28.26 -6.40 1.29
N ILE A 205 -26.95 -6.09 1.30
CA ILE A 205 -26.42 -4.90 1.96
C ILE A 205 -26.51 -3.70 1.01
N PRO A 206 -27.26 -2.63 1.36
CA PRO A 206 -27.42 -1.47 0.49
C PRO A 206 -26.12 -0.65 0.39
N LEU A 207 -25.84 -0.13 -0.82
CA LEU A 207 -24.74 0.77 -1.13
C LEU A 207 -25.26 2.17 -1.43
N TYR A 208 -24.90 3.15 -0.58
CA TYR A 208 -25.25 4.56 -0.75
C TYR A 208 -24.10 5.29 -1.44
N LEU A 209 -24.18 5.48 -2.74
CA LEU A 209 -23.22 6.26 -3.53
C LEU A 209 -23.50 7.77 -3.41
N SER A 210 -22.48 8.60 -3.58
CA SER A 210 -22.55 10.06 -3.40
C SER A 210 -23.09 10.47 -2.02
N HIS A 211 -22.70 9.75 -0.97
CA HIS A 211 -23.06 10.04 0.41
C HIS A 211 -21.83 10.05 1.32
N THR A 212 -21.90 10.77 2.42
CA THR A 212 -20.85 10.76 3.45
C THR A 212 -21.46 10.83 4.84
N VAL A 213 -20.68 10.50 5.86
CA VAL A 213 -21.07 10.67 7.27
C VAL A 213 -20.94 12.15 7.63
N VAL A 214 -22.01 12.72 8.15
CA VAL A 214 -22.10 14.14 8.54
C VAL A 214 -22.23 14.35 10.04
N ASP A 215 -22.60 13.32 10.80
CA ASP A 215 -22.64 13.39 12.26
C ASP A 215 -22.51 12.00 12.90
N ILE A 216 -21.93 11.98 14.10
CA ILE A 216 -21.77 10.81 14.95
C ILE A 216 -22.30 11.16 16.34
N VAL A 217 -23.25 10.37 16.84
CA VAL A 217 -23.90 10.57 18.12
C VAL A 217 -23.64 9.37 19.03
N GLY A 218 -23.25 9.65 20.27
CA GLY A 218 -23.04 8.64 21.30
C GLY A 218 -22.19 9.17 22.44
N LYS A 219 -22.33 8.60 23.62
CA LYS A 219 -21.57 8.99 24.81
C LYS A 219 -20.43 8.00 25.07
N ASP A 220 -20.72 6.86 25.63
CA ASP A 220 -19.73 5.84 25.95
C ASP A 220 -19.44 4.96 24.72
N ARG A 221 -20.50 4.64 23.97
CA ARG A 221 -20.46 3.91 22.71
C ARG A 221 -21.29 4.62 21.66
N LEU A 222 -21.02 4.35 20.40
CA LEU A 222 -21.78 4.81 19.25
C LEU A 222 -23.23 4.36 19.35
N GLU A 223 -24.16 5.28 19.14
CA GLU A 223 -25.61 5.05 19.18
C GLU A 223 -26.26 5.33 17.83
N LYS A 224 -25.72 6.33 17.12
CA LYS A 224 -26.27 6.75 15.84
C LYS A 224 -25.21 7.37 14.93
N VAL A 225 -25.35 7.12 13.64
CA VAL A 225 -24.61 7.80 12.56
C VAL A 225 -25.58 8.45 11.61
N VAL A 226 -25.32 9.68 11.22
CA VAL A 226 -26.09 10.41 10.21
C VAL A 226 -25.26 10.52 8.94
N ILE A 227 -25.83 10.10 7.81
CA ILE A 227 -25.24 10.30 6.49
C ILE A 227 -26.03 11.35 5.71
N ALA A 228 -25.41 12.01 4.74
CA ALA A 228 -26.10 12.89 3.81
C ALA A 228 -25.55 12.71 2.40
N LYS A 229 -26.39 13.00 1.41
CA LYS A 229 -25.98 13.08 0.01
C LYS A 229 -25.00 14.23 -0.18
N VAL A 230 -24.05 14.07 -1.09
CA VAL A 230 -23.08 15.13 -1.44
C VAL A 230 -23.31 15.64 -2.87
N ASP A 231 -22.95 16.90 -3.09
CA ASP A 231 -22.92 17.54 -4.39
C ASP A 231 -21.66 17.20 -5.21
N GLU A 232 -21.52 17.81 -6.38
CA GLU A 232 -20.36 17.61 -7.27
C GLU A 232 -19.03 18.07 -6.64
N ASN A 233 -19.08 18.98 -5.66
CA ASN A 233 -17.93 19.43 -4.89
C ASN A 233 -17.68 18.57 -3.65
N ARG A 234 -18.46 17.50 -3.47
CA ARG A 234 -18.42 16.59 -2.30
C ARG A 234 -18.86 17.27 -1.00
N ALA A 235 -19.61 18.36 -1.09
CA ALA A 235 -20.19 19.02 0.06
C ALA A 235 -21.56 18.41 0.41
N PRO A 236 -21.86 18.17 1.72
CA PRO A 236 -23.14 17.61 2.13
C PRO A 236 -24.33 18.52 1.77
N ILE A 237 -25.39 17.93 1.22
CA ILE A 237 -26.62 18.61 0.84
C ILE A 237 -27.60 18.55 2.02
N LYS A 238 -27.96 19.71 2.58
CA LYS A 238 -28.94 19.83 3.69
C LYS A 238 -30.30 19.32 3.26
N GLY A 239 -30.98 18.60 4.19
CA GLY A 239 -32.32 18.03 3.97
C GLY A 239 -32.28 16.64 3.30
N THR A 240 -31.11 16.07 3.14
CA THR A 240 -30.91 14.69 2.61
C THR A 240 -30.40 13.72 3.66
N GLU A 241 -30.45 14.13 4.92
CA GLU A 241 -29.91 13.35 6.04
C GLU A 241 -30.70 12.04 6.24
N ILE A 242 -29.96 10.94 6.44
CA ILE A 242 -30.49 9.63 6.79
C ILE A 242 -29.84 9.18 8.08
N GLU A 243 -30.64 8.78 9.05
CA GLU A 243 -30.14 8.30 10.35
C GLU A 243 -30.08 6.78 10.41
N PHE A 244 -28.97 6.25 10.96
CA PHE A 244 -28.76 4.83 11.24
C PHE A 244 -28.47 4.64 12.72
N ASN A 245 -29.31 3.85 13.41
CA ASN A 245 -29.04 3.39 14.77
C ASN A 245 -28.04 2.23 14.67
N VAL A 246 -26.79 2.48 15.05
CA VAL A 246 -25.67 1.54 14.95
C VAL A 246 -24.74 1.69 16.15
N ASP A 247 -24.13 0.60 16.55
CA ASP A 247 -23.14 0.56 17.62
C ASP A 247 -21.70 0.57 17.11
N THR A 248 -21.53 0.46 15.80
CA THR A 248 -20.21 0.41 15.16
C THR A 248 -20.20 1.11 13.80
N LEU A 249 -19.19 1.97 13.60
CA LEU A 249 -18.87 2.59 12.33
C LEU A 249 -17.47 2.13 11.90
N LEU A 250 -17.38 1.43 10.77
CA LEU A 250 -16.11 1.05 10.17
C LEU A 250 -15.70 2.07 9.10
N LEU A 251 -14.44 2.50 9.14
CA LEU A 251 -13.86 3.45 8.19
C LEU A 251 -12.95 2.71 7.21
N SER A 252 -13.34 2.67 5.94
CA SER A 252 -12.56 2.17 4.82
C SER A 252 -12.27 3.30 3.82
N VAL A 253 -11.63 4.37 4.31
CA VAL A 253 -11.51 5.66 3.63
C VAL A 253 -10.12 5.92 3.07
N GLY A 254 -9.41 4.85 2.75
CA GLY A 254 -8.10 4.86 2.12
C GLY A 254 -6.95 4.68 3.09
N LEU A 255 -5.78 4.46 2.51
CA LEU A 255 -4.54 4.15 3.18
C LEU A 255 -3.53 5.28 2.99
N ILE A 256 -2.58 5.39 3.91
CA ILE A 256 -1.48 6.37 3.89
C ILE A 256 -0.17 5.59 4.03
N PRO A 257 0.78 5.69 3.09
CA PRO A 257 2.13 5.16 3.25
C PRO A 257 2.77 5.58 4.58
N GLU A 258 3.43 4.62 5.25
CA GLU A 258 4.00 4.86 6.59
C GLU A 258 5.40 5.44 6.48
N ASN A 259 5.51 6.77 6.53
CA ASN A 259 6.74 7.51 6.25
C ASN A 259 7.23 8.41 7.41
N GLU A 260 6.82 8.15 8.65
CA GLU A 260 7.28 8.95 9.80
C GLU A 260 8.80 8.86 10.00
N LEU A 261 9.37 7.64 9.91
CA LEU A 261 10.82 7.44 9.99
C LEU A 261 11.55 8.12 8.83
N SER A 262 11.05 7.92 7.60
CA SER A 262 11.66 8.46 6.38
C SER A 262 11.65 9.98 6.34
N SER A 263 10.58 10.61 6.82
CA SER A 263 10.46 12.07 6.88
C SER A 263 11.48 12.70 7.85
N LYS A 264 11.75 12.04 8.97
CA LYS A 264 12.75 12.50 9.93
C LYS A 264 14.17 12.41 9.39
N THR A 265 14.46 11.40 8.58
CA THR A 265 15.76 11.20 7.91
C THR A 265 15.98 12.17 6.74
N GLY A 266 14.95 12.91 6.31
CA GLY A 266 15.05 13.84 5.18
C GLY A 266 14.95 13.19 3.79
N ILE A 267 14.41 11.99 3.70
CA ILE A 267 14.15 11.31 2.41
C ILE A 267 13.03 12.04 1.65
N ASP A 268 13.25 12.29 0.36
CA ASP A 268 12.28 12.97 -0.51
C ASP A 268 10.95 12.21 -0.62
N GLY A 269 9.84 12.91 -0.38
CA GLY A 269 8.49 12.37 -0.48
C GLY A 269 7.73 12.88 -1.71
N ASP A 270 6.86 12.03 -2.26
CA ASP A 270 5.92 12.39 -3.34
C ASP A 270 4.56 12.75 -2.74
N ARG A 271 4.10 13.97 -3.01
CA ARG A 271 2.81 14.48 -2.51
C ARG A 271 1.59 13.78 -3.12
N ARG A 272 1.73 13.08 -4.24
CA ARG A 272 0.62 12.40 -4.92
C ARG A 272 0.37 11.01 -4.35
N THR A 273 1.43 10.25 -4.12
CA THR A 273 1.35 8.93 -3.46
C THR A 273 1.34 9.03 -1.95
N ASN A 274 1.82 10.14 -1.36
CA ASN A 274 2.24 10.29 0.04
C ASN A 274 3.33 9.28 0.45
N GLY A 275 3.99 8.67 -0.53
CA GLY A 275 5.12 7.77 -0.36
C GLY A 275 6.44 8.43 -0.70
N LEU A 276 7.49 7.63 -0.78
CA LEU A 276 8.83 8.12 -1.09
C LEU A 276 9.06 8.21 -2.60
N ILE A 277 9.94 9.13 -3.00
CA ILE A 277 10.46 9.21 -4.37
C ILE A 277 11.59 8.20 -4.53
N VAL A 278 11.45 7.31 -5.50
CA VAL A 278 12.45 6.28 -5.81
C VAL A 278 12.86 6.29 -7.28
N SER A 279 14.03 5.73 -7.53
CA SER A 279 14.53 5.43 -8.88
C SER A 279 14.00 4.06 -9.37
N GLU A 280 14.38 3.65 -10.59
CA GLU A 280 14.10 2.31 -11.12
C GLU A 280 14.72 1.18 -10.30
N SER A 281 15.79 1.47 -9.56
CA SER A 281 16.44 0.55 -8.63
C SER A 281 15.77 0.50 -7.25
N MET A 282 14.65 1.20 -7.05
CA MET A 282 14.00 1.37 -5.75
C MET A 282 14.84 2.16 -4.73
N GLU A 283 15.95 2.79 -5.14
CA GLU A 283 16.77 3.65 -4.28
C GLU A 283 16.07 4.99 -4.08
N THR A 284 16.09 5.47 -2.84
CA THR A 284 15.50 6.75 -2.42
C THR A 284 16.43 7.93 -2.74
N SER A 285 16.19 9.12 -2.16
CA SER A 285 17.10 10.26 -2.26
C SER A 285 18.37 10.10 -1.43
N ILE A 286 18.41 9.14 -0.50
CA ILE A 286 19.59 8.81 0.30
C ILE A 286 20.25 7.55 -0.27
N GLU A 287 21.54 7.67 -0.54
CA GLU A 287 22.35 6.60 -1.12
C GLU A 287 22.39 5.35 -0.24
N GLY A 288 22.07 4.18 -0.82
CA GLY A 288 22.02 2.90 -0.12
C GLY A 288 20.80 2.72 0.76
N VAL A 289 19.81 3.63 0.69
CA VAL A 289 18.50 3.46 1.31
C VAL A 289 17.47 3.21 0.22
N PHE A 290 16.86 2.04 0.26
CA PHE A 290 15.84 1.57 -0.68
C PHE A 290 14.47 1.53 -0.03
N ALA A 291 13.41 1.52 -0.83
CA ALA A 291 12.06 1.40 -0.33
C ALA A 291 11.19 0.56 -1.28
N CYS A 292 10.22 -0.19 -0.74
CA CYS A 292 9.34 -1.04 -1.54
C CYS A 292 7.99 -1.32 -0.86
N GLY A 293 6.98 -1.62 -1.68
CA GLY A 293 5.64 -1.91 -1.24
C GLY A 293 4.85 -0.68 -0.83
N ASN A 294 3.89 -0.87 0.07
CA ASN A 294 2.91 0.17 0.42
C ASN A 294 3.50 1.42 1.11
N VAL A 295 4.77 1.43 1.46
CA VAL A 295 5.49 2.63 1.91
C VAL A 295 5.76 3.61 0.77
N LEU A 296 5.74 3.14 -0.50
CA LEU A 296 5.90 3.96 -1.70
C LEU A 296 4.54 4.40 -2.27
N HIS A 297 3.67 3.44 -2.49
CA HIS A 297 2.31 3.64 -2.98
C HIS A 297 1.47 2.39 -2.65
N VAL A 298 0.17 2.57 -2.49
CA VAL A 298 -0.72 1.46 -2.11
C VAL A 298 -0.98 0.56 -3.31
N HIS A 299 -0.56 -0.69 -3.22
CA HIS A 299 -0.81 -1.72 -4.22
C HIS A 299 -2.18 -2.39 -4.05
N ASP A 300 -2.79 -2.83 -5.15
CA ASP A 300 -4.03 -3.62 -5.15
C ASP A 300 -3.75 -5.12 -4.96
N LEU A 301 -2.58 -5.60 -5.40
CA LEU A 301 -2.19 -7.00 -5.36
C LEU A 301 -0.85 -7.17 -4.62
N VAL A 302 -0.82 -8.08 -3.64
CA VAL A 302 0.41 -8.41 -2.90
C VAL A 302 1.49 -9.00 -3.80
N ASP A 303 1.11 -9.68 -4.87
CA ASP A 303 2.04 -10.21 -5.87
C ASP A 303 2.93 -9.09 -6.46
N PHE A 304 2.37 -7.91 -6.71
CA PHE A 304 3.13 -6.75 -7.19
C PHE A 304 3.99 -6.13 -6.10
N VAL A 305 3.55 -6.19 -4.84
CA VAL A 305 4.37 -5.80 -3.68
C VAL A 305 5.63 -6.65 -3.62
N SER A 306 5.50 -7.97 -3.72
CA SER A 306 6.63 -8.90 -3.65
C SER A 306 7.56 -8.77 -4.86
N GLU A 307 7.03 -8.53 -6.07
CA GLU A 307 7.83 -8.26 -7.26
C GLU A 307 8.65 -6.97 -7.14
N GLU A 308 8.04 -5.90 -6.64
CA GLU A 308 8.70 -4.62 -6.39
C GLU A 308 9.77 -4.76 -5.32
N ALA A 309 9.45 -5.48 -4.24
CA ALA A 309 10.34 -5.73 -3.13
C ALA A 309 11.56 -6.59 -3.52
N SER A 310 11.37 -7.61 -4.33
CA SER A 310 12.48 -8.40 -4.88
C SER A 310 13.43 -7.53 -5.70
N ARG A 311 12.91 -6.55 -6.43
CA ARG A 311 13.74 -5.56 -7.12
C ARG A 311 14.58 -4.74 -6.14
N ALA A 312 13.97 -4.24 -5.07
CA ALA A 312 14.68 -3.49 -4.04
C ALA A 312 15.80 -4.34 -3.39
N GLY A 313 15.51 -5.61 -3.07
CA GLY A 313 16.49 -6.56 -2.53
C GLY A 313 17.68 -6.78 -3.46
N LYS A 314 17.41 -7.01 -4.75
CA LYS A 314 18.45 -7.19 -5.78
C LYS A 314 19.37 -5.96 -5.88
N TYR A 315 18.80 -4.76 -6.01
CA TYR A 315 19.60 -3.54 -6.14
C TYR A 315 20.30 -3.14 -4.84
N ALA A 316 19.72 -3.41 -3.67
CA ALA A 316 20.43 -3.26 -2.40
C ALA A 316 21.66 -4.17 -2.32
N ALA A 317 21.56 -5.41 -2.79
CA ALA A 317 22.68 -6.33 -2.87
C ALA A 317 23.78 -5.82 -3.83
N GLU A 318 23.41 -5.30 -5.00
CA GLU A 318 24.35 -4.68 -5.94
C GLU A 318 25.05 -3.46 -5.33
N TYR A 319 24.32 -2.64 -4.58
CA TYR A 319 24.88 -1.51 -3.85
C TYR A 319 25.92 -1.96 -2.82
N ILE A 320 25.60 -2.95 -2.01
CA ILE A 320 26.48 -3.49 -0.96
C ILE A 320 27.77 -4.06 -1.57
N LYS A 321 27.69 -4.70 -2.75
CA LYS A 321 28.84 -5.24 -3.49
C LYS A 321 29.65 -4.17 -4.23
N GLY A 322 29.18 -2.92 -4.29
CA GLY A 322 29.79 -1.85 -5.09
C GLY A 322 29.59 -1.99 -6.59
N GLU A 323 28.58 -2.76 -7.02
CA GLU A 323 28.27 -3.06 -8.42
C GLU A 323 27.17 -2.17 -9.01
N LEU A 324 26.42 -1.46 -8.15
CA LEU A 324 25.34 -0.57 -8.59
C LEU A 324 25.92 0.61 -9.37
N LYS A 325 25.67 0.62 -10.67
CA LYS A 325 26.07 1.73 -11.54
C LYS A 325 25.15 2.92 -11.34
N ARG A 326 25.69 4.11 -11.45
CA ARG A 326 24.93 5.36 -11.43
C ARG A 326 25.24 6.14 -12.69
N GLY A 327 24.19 6.72 -13.26
CA GLY A 327 24.27 7.52 -14.46
C GLY A 327 23.42 8.78 -14.36
N LYS A 328 23.14 9.39 -15.49
CA LYS A 328 22.27 10.56 -15.58
C LYS A 328 20.86 10.17 -15.11
N SER A 329 20.37 10.84 -14.07
CA SER A 329 18.98 10.68 -13.60
C SER A 329 18.04 11.50 -14.48
N LEU A 330 17.01 10.84 -14.98
CA LEU A 330 15.88 11.44 -15.70
C LEU A 330 14.61 11.32 -14.86
N LYS A 331 13.71 12.30 -14.96
CA LYS A 331 12.42 12.26 -14.24
C LYS A 331 11.39 11.47 -15.04
N VAL A 332 10.44 10.88 -14.33
CA VAL A 332 9.19 10.37 -14.88
C VAL A 332 8.09 11.36 -14.51
N ILE A 333 7.57 12.07 -15.49
CA ILE A 333 6.61 13.17 -15.34
C ILE A 333 5.22 12.63 -15.60
N ASN A 334 4.31 12.89 -14.66
CA ASN A 334 2.89 12.58 -14.81
C ASN A 334 2.24 13.61 -15.76
N GLY A 335 1.92 13.18 -16.96
CA GLY A 335 1.25 13.97 -17.99
C GLY A 335 -0.27 13.96 -17.83
N LYS A 336 -0.96 14.23 -18.94
CA LYS A 336 -2.44 14.35 -18.96
C LYS A 336 -3.09 13.05 -18.47
N ASN A 337 -4.04 13.19 -17.53
CA ASN A 337 -4.88 12.11 -17.00
C ASN A 337 -4.15 11.03 -16.17
N ILE A 338 -2.85 11.17 -15.91
CA ILE A 338 -2.10 10.33 -14.99
C ILE A 338 -2.07 10.99 -13.61
N ASN A 339 -2.48 10.27 -12.59
CA ASN A 339 -2.42 10.74 -11.22
C ASN A 339 -0.99 10.66 -10.67
N TYR A 340 -0.37 9.48 -10.74
CA TYR A 340 1.02 9.27 -10.35
C TYR A 340 1.67 8.11 -11.12
N THR A 341 2.99 8.08 -11.11
CA THR A 341 3.84 6.97 -11.59
C THR A 341 4.89 6.62 -10.53
N VAL A 342 5.25 5.34 -10.43
CA VAL A 342 6.37 4.84 -9.63
C VAL A 342 7.16 3.85 -10.51
N PRO A 343 8.50 4.00 -10.66
CA PRO A 343 9.35 5.03 -10.04
C PRO A 343 9.14 6.43 -10.63
N GLN A 344 9.58 7.45 -9.88
CA GLN A 344 9.52 8.85 -10.30
C GLN A 344 10.80 9.34 -10.98
N LYS A 345 11.87 8.57 -10.87
CA LYS A 345 13.18 8.83 -11.49
C LYS A 345 13.68 7.56 -12.16
N ILE A 346 14.50 7.69 -13.19
CA ILE A 346 15.19 6.57 -13.82
C ILE A 346 16.63 6.94 -14.15
N SER A 347 17.53 5.97 -14.08
CA SER A 347 18.87 6.06 -14.66
C SER A 347 19.06 4.86 -15.60
N VAL A 348 19.19 5.14 -16.88
CA VAL A 348 19.31 4.07 -17.90
C VAL A 348 20.59 3.26 -17.70
N ASP A 349 21.66 3.90 -17.20
CA ASP A 349 22.97 3.25 -17.00
C ASP A 349 22.96 2.23 -15.86
N SER A 350 22.09 2.42 -14.84
CA SER A 350 21.94 1.49 -13.71
C SER A 350 21.02 0.32 -14.03
N MET A 351 20.12 0.47 -15.00
CA MET A 351 19.18 -0.60 -15.36
C MET A 351 19.89 -1.82 -15.94
N LYS A 352 19.67 -2.99 -15.34
CA LYS A 352 20.04 -4.29 -15.92
C LYS A 352 18.89 -4.91 -16.70
N ASP A 353 17.67 -4.73 -16.22
CA ASP A 353 16.44 -5.31 -16.74
C ASP A 353 15.53 -4.24 -17.40
N ASN A 354 14.35 -4.66 -17.86
CA ASN A 354 13.33 -3.77 -18.35
C ASN A 354 12.79 -2.88 -17.20
N LEU A 355 12.37 -1.67 -17.52
CA LEU A 355 11.72 -0.79 -16.55
C LEU A 355 10.27 -1.23 -16.32
N THR A 356 9.97 -1.68 -15.12
CA THR A 356 8.57 -1.83 -14.67
C THR A 356 8.10 -0.54 -14.04
N MET A 357 6.97 -0.04 -14.48
CA MET A 357 6.36 1.18 -13.97
C MET A 357 4.93 0.91 -13.55
N PHE A 358 4.59 1.33 -12.35
CA PHE A 358 3.22 1.34 -11.83
C PHE A 358 2.63 2.74 -11.92
N MET A 359 1.32 2.83 -12.11
CA MET A 359 0.62 4.12 -12.18
C MET A 359 -0.85 4.01 -11.87
N ARG A 360 -1.48 5.15 -11.54
CA ARG A 360 -2.93 5.28 -11.48
C ARG A 360 -3.39 6.47 -12.32
N VAL A 361 -4.57 6.34 -12.88
CA VAL A 361 -5.26 7.42 -13.59
C VAL A 361 -6.07 8.28 -12.62
N ASN A 362 -6.50 9.47 -13.05
CA ASN A 362 -7.24 10.40 -12.20
C ASN A 362 -8.76 10.35 -12.37
N ASN A 363 -9.27 9.55 -13.32
CA ASN A 363 -10.70 9.35 -13.58
C ASN A 363 -10.92 8.01 -14.29
N ILE A 364 -12.17 7.62 -14.52
CA ILE A 364 -12.54 6.44 -15.31
C ILE A 364 -12.40 6.80 -16.80
N TYR A 365 -11.72 5.94 -17.54
CA TYR A 365 -11.47 6.09 -18.97
C TYR A 365 -11.76 4.79 -19.71
N HIS A 366 -12.27 4.93 -20.93
CA HIS A 366 -12.52 3.83 -21.86
C HIS A 366 -11.78 4.07 -23.18
N ASP A 367 -11.28 2.99 -23.79
CA ASP A 367 -10.64 2.98 -25.11
C ASP A 367 -9.56 4.06 -25.24
N LYS A 368 -8.56 4.02 -24.31
CA LYS A 368 -7.41 4.92 -24.30
C LYS A 368 -6.12 4.15 -24.51
N LYS A 369 -5.06 4.90 -24.77
CA LYS A 369 -3.69 4.40 -24.74
C LYS A 369 -2.84 5.17 -23.74
N ILE A 370 -2.03 4.43 -23.00
CA ILE A 370 -0.96 5.00 -22.19
C ILE A 370 0.21 5.25 -23.15
N VAL A 371 0.65 6.50 -23.25
CA VAL A 371 1.75 6.91 -24.13
C VAL A 371 2.90 7.40 -23.27
N VAL A 372 4.08 6.84 -23.53
CA VAL A 372 5.34 7.29 -22.91
C VAL A 372 6.16 8.03 -23.96
N ARG A 373 6.54 9.26 -23.64
CA ARG A 373 7.34 10.14 -24.52
C ARG A 373 8.64 10.56 -23.84
N SER A 374 9.66 10.82 -24.66
CA SER A 374 10.86 11.56 -24.27
C SER A 374 11.04 12.71 -25.25
N GLY A 375 10.93 13.95 -24.78
CA GLY A 375 10.83 15.10 -25.67
C GLY A 375 9.65 14.97 -26.63
N LYS A 376 9.92 14.97 -27.94
CA LYS A 376 8.91 14.81 -29.00
C LYS A 376 8.68 13.34 -29.41
N ASP A 377 9.56 12.44 -29.03
CA ASP A 377 9.54 11.05 -29.51
C ASP A 377 8.64 10.17 -28.66
N ILE A 378 7.88 9.30 -29.32
CA ILE A 378 7.11 8.25 -28.64
C ILE A 378 8.04 7.07 -28.36
N VAL A 379 8.21 6.78 -27.07
CA VAL A 379 9.02 5.64 -26.60
C VAL A 379 8.21 4.36 -26.63
N ALA A 380 6.96 4.40 -26.17
CA ALA A 380 6.06 3.24 -26.16
C ALA A 380 4.59 3.66 -26.05
N GLU A 381 3.70 2.77 -26.48
CA GLU A 381 2.25 2.92 -26.38
C GLU A 381 1.61 1.60 -25.90
N PHE A 382 0.60 1.72 -25.00
CA PHE A 382 -0.12 0.57 -24.44
C PHE A 382 -1.62 0.85 -24.49
N LYS A 383 -2.36 0.12 -25.31
CA LYS A 383 -3.84 0.22 -25.41
C LYS A 383 -4.51 -0.36 -24.18
N ARG A 384 -5.57 0.31 -23.70
CA ARG A 384 -6.41 -0.11 -22.58
C ARG A 384 -7.86 0.11 -22.91
N LYS A 385 -8.69 -0.93 -22.71
CA LYS A 385 -10.15 -0.84 -22.90
C LYS A 385 -10.82 -0.11 -21.75
N HIS A 386 -10.31 -0.33 -20.53
CA HIS A 386 -10.83 0.26 -19.30
C HIS A 386 -9.66 0.67 -18.39
N LEU A 387 -9.81 1.79 -17.73
CA LEU A 387 -8.89 2.33 -16.74
C LEU A 387 -9.71 3.00 -15.63
N ALA A 388 -9.39 2.75 -14.37
CA ALA A 388 -10.05 3.34 -13.22
C ALA A 388 -9.05 3.81 -12.15
N PRO A 389 -9.34 4.86 -11.37
CA PRO A 389 -8.46 5.32 -10.30
C PRO A 389 -8.21 4.27 -9.22
N SER A 390 -9.16 3.36 -9.01
CA SER A 390 -9.08 2.24 -8.06
C SER A 390 -8.21 1.09 -8.53
N GLU A 391 -7.89 1.03 -9.82
CA GLU A 391 -7.11 -0.06 -10.42
C GLU A 391 -5.69 0.41 -10.76
N MET A 392 -4.69 -0.34 -10.29
CA MET A 392 -3.30 -0.04 -10.58
C MET A 392 -2.90 -0.58 -11.95
N GLU A 393 -2.39 0.30 -12.78
CA GLU A 393 -1.81 -0.06 -14.07
C GLU A 393 -0.32 -0.40 -13.93
N LYS A 394 0.07 -1.45 -14.63
CA LYS A 394 1.47 -1.88 -14.77
C LYS A 394 1.85 -1.86 -16.23
N ILE A 395 2.94 -1.16 -16.57
CA ILE A 395 3.57 -1.23 -17.89
C ILE A 395 5.04 -1.64 -17.77
N ILE A 396 5.53 -2.30 -18.79
CA ILE A 396 6.94 -2.72 -18.86
C ILE A 396 7.56 -2.11 -20.12
N LEU A 397 8.55 -1.25 -19.92
CA LEU A 397 9.32 -0.64 -21.00
C LEU A 397 10.60 -1.45 -21.20
N LYS A 398 10.82 -1.94 -22.42
CA LYS A 398 12.05 -2.65 -22.74
C LYS A 398 13.26 -1.72 -22.59
N LYS A 399 14.32 -2.17 -21.93
CA LYS A 399 15.56 -1.39 -21.77
C LYS A 399 16.07 -0.86 -23.12
N SER A 400 15.96 -1.65 -24.19
CA SER A 400 16.39 -1.25 -25.54
C SER A 400 15.71 0.01 -26.08
N LEU A 401 14.51 0.34 -25.61
CA LEU A 401 13.79 1.57 -25.99
C LEU A 401 14.31 2.80 -25.23
N LEU A 402 15.04 2.59 -24.14
CA LEU A 402 15.49 3.64 -23.23
C LEU A 402 16.96 4.03 -23.40
N VAL A 403 17.76 3.19 -24.08
CA VAL A 403 19.23 3.36 -24.17
C VAL A 403 19.68 4.71 -24.70
N ASN A 404 18.91 5.31 -25.61
CA ASN A 404 19.27 6.58 -26.28
C ASN A 404 18.51 7.80 -25.72
N ILE A 405 17.75 7.62 -24.63
CA ILE A 405 16.95 8.71 -24.08
C ILE A 405 17.85 9.70 -23.33
N GLN A 406 17.68 10.99 -23.62
CA GLN A 406 18.44 12.07 -22.99
C GLN A 406 17.56 13.04 -22.21
N GLU A 407 16.23 13.00 -22.41
CA GLU A 407 15.23 13.87 -21.80
C GLU A 407 14.31 13.06 -20.89
N ASP A 408 13.64 13.77 -19.97
CA ASP A 408 12.68 13.21 -19.04
C ASP A 408 11.57 12.40 -19.78
N LEU A 409 11.04 11.39 -19.11
CA LEU A 409 9.89 10.64 -19.59
C LEU A 409 8.59 11.33 -19.19
N VAL A 410 7.67 11.49 -20.10
CA VAL A 410 6.31 11.97 -19.85
C VAL A 410 5.33 10.82 -20.13
N VAL A 411 4.53 10.45 -19.11
CA VAL A 411 3.51 9.41 -19.24
C VAL A 411 2.14 10.08 -19.26
N SER A 412 1.35 9.84 -20.31
CA SER A 412 0.03 10.46 -20.51
C SER A 412 -0.99 9.47 -21.06
N LEU A 413 -2.28 9.79 -20.94
CA LEU A 413 -3.35 9.11 -21.65
C LEU A 413 -3.74 9.89 -22.89
N GLU A 414 -3.84 9.19 -24.02
CA GLU A 414 -4.27 9.73 -25.31
C GLU A 414 -5.44 8.89 -25.87
N GLU A 415 -6.09 9.38 -26.92
CA GLU A 415 -7.10 8.62 -27.66
C GLU A 415 -6.45 7.37 -28.31
N ALA A 416 -7.16 6.23 -28.32
CA ALA A 416 -6.63 4.96 -28.84
C ALA A 416 -6.59 4.90 -30.36
#